data_beebc56573a30a29f525c0664917ccef
#
_entry.id   beebc56573a30a29f525c0664917ccef
#
_cell.length_a   1.000
_cell.length_b   1.000
_cell.length_c   1.000
_cell.angle_alpha   90.00
_cell.angle_beta   90.00
_cell.angle_gamma   90.00
#
_symmetry.space_group_name_H-M   'P 1'
#
loop_
_entity.id
_entity.type
_entity.pdbx_description
1 polymer ?
#
loop_
_entity_poly.entity_id
_entity_poly.type
_entity_poly.pdbx_seq_one_letter_code
_entity_poly.pdbx_strand_id
1 'polypeptide(L)' 'MPIPRPKQNEKQSAFMVRCVPQLMKYHDKEQAIAICYKTFKEK' A
#
# COMPACT_ATOMS: atom_id res chain seq x y z
N MET A 1 2.83 2.72 -13.61
CA MET A 1 3.50 1.77 -12.72
C MET A 1 2.47 1.10 -11.84
N PRO A 2 2.49 -0.22 -11.77
CA PRO A 2 1.47 -0.91 -10.99
C PRO A 2 1.65 -0.71 -9.50
N ILE A 3 0.54 -0.60 -8.80
CA ILE A 3 0.55 -0.49 -7.35
C ILE A 3 0.88 -1.86 -6.75
N PRO A 4 1.74 -1.92 -5.74
CA PRO A 4 2.02 -3.20 -5.08
C PRO A 4 0.73 -3.81 -4.54
N ARG A 5 0.60 -5.11 -4.68
CA ARG A 5 -0.58 -5.81 -4.21
C ARG A 5 -0.23 -6.73 -3.05
N PRO A 6 -1.15 -6.93 -2.11
CA PRO A 6 -0.88 -7.82 -0.98
C PRO A 6 -0.80 -9.26 -1.43
N LYS A 7 0.08 -10.00 -0.77
CA LYS A 7 0.19 -11.41 -1.02
C LYS A 7 -0.88 -12.14 -0.24
N GLN A 8 -1.14 -13.38 -0.66
CA GLN A 8 -2.08 -14.22 0.08
C GLN A 8 -1.56 -14.42 1.51
N ASN A 9 -2.44 -14.20 2.49
CA ASN A 9 -2.11 -14.34 3.90
C ASN A 9 -1.16 -13.26 4.41
N GLU A 10 -0.92 -12.22 3.63
CA GLU A 10 -0.08 -11.12 4.09
C GLU A 10 -0.89 -10.20 5.00
N LYS A 11 -0.31 -9.84 6.14
CA LYS A 11 -0.98 -8.95 7.08
C LYS A 11 -0.99 -7.53 6.54
N GLN A 12 -2.00 -6.77 6.98
CA GLN A 12 -2.12 -5.38 6.54
C GLN A 12 -0.87 -4.58 6.89
N SER A 13 -0.37 -4.72 8.11
CA SER A 13 0.80 -3.95 8.52
C SER A 13 2.01 -4.27 7.66
N ALA A 14 2.21 -5.55 7.34
CA ALA A 14 3.33 -5.95 6.51
C ALA A 14 3.21 -5.34 5.11
N PHE A 15 2.00 -5.37 4.56
CA PHE A 15 1.76 -4.79 3.25
C PHE A 15 1.98 -3.28 3.27
N MET A 16 1.48 -2.60 4.29
CA MET A 16 1.61 -1.16 4.39
C MET A 16 3.07 -0.73 4.48
N VAL A 17 3.87 -1.48 5.23
CA VAL A 17 5.28 -1.14 5.41
C VAL A 17 6.02 -1.09 4.08
N ARG A 18 5.66 -1.93 3.13
CA ARG A 18 6.34 -1.91 1.85
C ARG A 18 5.59 -1.10 0.79
N CYS A 19 4.28 -0.89 0.98
CA CYS A 19 3.49 -0.15 0.00
C CYS A 19 3.66 1.36 0.16
N VAL A 20 3.56 1.86 1.39
CA VAL A 20 3.59 3.28 1.64
C VAL A 20 4.87 3.95 1.13
N PRO A 21 6.07 3.41 1.42
CA PRO A 21 7.30 4.06 0.93
C PRO A 21 7.35 4.17 -0.58
N GLN A 22 6.81 3.20 -1.28
CA GLN A 22 6.81 3.25 -2.74
C GLN A 22 5.93 4.36 -3.27
N LEU A 23 4.76 4.53 -2.68
CA LEU A 23 3.84 5.55 -3.13
C LEU A 23 4.24 6.94 -2.67
N MET A 24 5.03 7.03 -1.61
CA MET A 24 5.48 8.34 -1.12
C MET A 24 6.39 9.04 -2.13
N LYS A 25 6.85 8.32 -3.13
CA LYS A 25 7.61 8.94 -4.20
C LYS A 25 6.73 9.81 -5.09
N TYR A 26 5.44 9.53 -5.11
CA TYR A 26 4.50 10.23 -6.00
C TYR A 26 3.39 10.92 -5.24
N HIS A 27 3.14 10.53 -4.01
CA HIS A 27 2.03 11.04 -3.22
C HIS A 27 2.49 11.43 -1.83
N ASP A 28 1.68 12.24 -1.16
CA ASP A 28 1.93 12.55 0.23
C ASP A 28 1.74 11.32 1.09
N LYS A 29 2.30 11.36 2.30
CA LYS A 29 2.20 10.23 3.21
C LYS A 29 0.75 9.83 3.44
N GLU A 30 -0.11 10.81 3.69
CA GLU A 30 -1.51 10.52 3.94
C GLU A 30 -2.17 9.86 2.75
N GLN A 31 -1.88 10.35 1.56
CA GLN A 31 -2.44 9.75 0.35
C GLN A 31 -1.88 8.36 0.13
N ALA A 32 -0.59 8.18 0.38
CA ALA A 32 0.03 6.87 0.21
C ALA A 32 -0.63 5.84 1.14
N ILE A 33 -0.88 6.24 2.38
CA ILE A 33 -1.53 5.34 3.33
C ILE A 33 -2.94 4.99 2.87
N ALA A 34 -3.68 5.98 2.43
CA ALA A 34 -5.06 5.74 1.98
C ALA A 34 -5.09 4.81 0.77
N ILE A 35 -4.22 5.06 -0.19
CA ILE A 35 -4.16 4.23 -1.41
C ILE A 35 -3.78 2.81 -1.06
N CYS A 36 -2.77 2.64 -0.21
CA CYS A 36 -2.32 1.31 0.17
C CYS A 36 -3.39 0.56 0.94
N TYR A 37 -4.07 1.26 1.85
CA TYR A 37 -5.14 0.63 2.62
C TYR A 37 -6.26 0.17 1.72
N LYS A 38 -6.64 1.01 0.77
CA LYS A 38 -7.70 0.66 -0.16
C LYS A 38 -7.30 -0.53 -1.02
N THR A 39 -6.06 -0.53 -1.50
CA THR A 39 -5.56 -1.63 -2.32
C THR A 39 -5.58 -2.94 -1.54
N PHE A 40 -5.17 -2.89 -0.28
CA PHE A 40 -5.17 -4.08 0.56
C PHE A 40 -6.58 -4.60 0.79
N LYS A 41 -7.50 -3.69 1.02
CA LYS A 41 -8.88 -4.07 1.32
C LYS A 41 -9.58 -4.65 0.10
N GLU A 42 -9.28 -4.13 -1.07
CA GLU A 42 -9.96 -4.57 -2.29
C GLU A 42 -9.37 -5.85 -2.87
N LYS A 43 -8.11 -6.08 -2.65
CA LYS A 43 -7.42 -7.27 -3.17
C LYS A 43 -7.74 -7.53 -4.61
#